data_91043d567437a0c87f913d2a26ece842
#
_entry.id   91043d567437a0c87f913d2a26ece842
#
_cell.length_a   1.000
_cell.length_b   1.000
_cell.length_c   1.000
_cell.angle_alpha   90.00
_cell.angle_beta   90.00
_cell.angle_gamma   90.00
#
_symmetry.space_group_name_H-M   'P 1'
#
loop_
_entity.id
_entity.type
_entity.pdbx_description
1 polymer ?
#
loop_
_entity_poly.entity_id
_entity_poly.type
_entity_poly.pdbx_seq_one_letter_code
_entity_poly.pdbx_strand_id
1 'polypeptide(L)'
;TSKERFMLHYNFPPYSVGEAGRMAGPGRREIGHGKLAWRALQAVLPAPTDFPYTIRIVSEITESNGSSSMATVCGASLSMMDAGVPLKAPVAGVAMGLILESDGRFAVLTDILGDEDHLGDMDFKVAGTAEGVTSLQMDIKVAGITPEIMKQALAQAKDGRMHILGEMSKALREGRREVGQHAPRIETITIKQDKIREVIGTGGKVIRSIVEESGAKVDINDDGVIKIASSDPKAIEKARDLIMSIAAEPEIGKIYTGKVVKIMEFGAFVNFFGKRDGLVHVSQMSNERGINPKDVVKEGQEVKVKLVGFDDRGKTKLSMKAVDQTTGEEIKAGADADA
;
A
#
# COMPACT_ATOMS: atom_id res chain seq x y z
N THR A 1 17.44 -7.49 16.20
CA THR A 1 16.51 -7.99 15.16
C THR A 1 15.97 -6.81 14.38
N SER A 2 16.18 -6.78 13.07
CA SER A 2 15.57 -5.83 12.15
C SER A 2 14.36 -6.45 11.45
N LYS A 3 13.39 -5.62 11.09
CA LYS A 3 12.25 -6.05 10.24
C LYS A 3 12.57 -5.63 8.80
N GLU A 4 12.62 -6.60 7.90
CA GLU A 4 12.82 -6.36 6.47
C GLU A 4 11.47 -6.47 5.74
N ARG A 5 11.18 -5.50 4.88
CA ARG A 5 9.95 -5.45 4.07
C ARG A 5 10.15 -5.91 2.64
N PHE A 6 11.38 -6.01 2.20
CA PHE A 6 11.75 -6.48 0.88
C PHE A 6 12.80 -7.58 0.99
N MET A 7 12.48 -8.76 0.49
CA MET A 7 13.34 -9.92 0.49
C MET A 7 13.48 -10.46 -0.92
N LEU A 8 14.69 -10.87 -1.30
CA LEU A 8 14.95 -11.56 -2.55
C LEU A 8 15.81 -12.80 -2.29
N HIS A 9 15.28 -13.94 -2.66
CA HIS A 9 15.95 -15.24 -2.60
C HIS A 9 16.33 -15.64 -4.02
N TYR A 10 17.59 -16.00 -4.19
CA TYR A 10 18.14 -16.40 -5.47
C TYR A 10 18.70 -17.81 -5.35
N ASN A 11 18.15 -18.72 -6.13
CA ASN A 11 18.51 -20.13 -6.14
C ASN A 11 19.09 -20.51 -7.50
N PHE A 12 20.31 -21.08 -7.48
CA PHE A 12 21.06 -21.46 -8.66
C PHE A 12 21.52 -22.93 -8.51
N PRO A 13 20.62 -23.90 -8.75
CA PRO A 13 20.95 -25.31 -8.61
C PRO A 13 21.92 -25.77 -9.71
N PRO A 14 22.76 -26.78 -9.47
CA PRO A 14 23.77 -27.25 -10.45
C PRO A 14 23.19 -27.64 -11.81
N TYR A 15 22.00 -28.18 -11.83
CA TYR A 15 21.34 -28.59 -13.09
C TYR A 15 21.05 -27.40 -14.03
N SER A 16 21.00 -26.17 -13.54
CA SER A 16 20.77 -24.98 -14.38
C SER A 16 21.88 -24.71 -15.40
N VAL A 17 23.05 -25.27 -15.19
CA VAL A 17 24.19 -25.26 -16.13
C VAL A 17 24.61 -26.66 -16.57
N GLY A 18 23.71 -27.65 -16.42
CA GLY A 18 23.96 -29.03 -16.85
C GLY A 18 24.92 -29.80 -15.96
N GLU A 19 25.22 -29.31 -14.76
CA GLU A 19 26.14 -29.97 -13.81
C GLU A 19 25.39 -30.93 -12.89
N ALA A 20 26.04 -32.06 -12.57
CA ALA A 20 25.63 -32.94 -11.50
C ALA A 20 26.30 -32.48 -10.18
N GLY A 21 25.50 -32.10 -9.21
CA GLY A 21 25.99 -31.58 -7.93
C GLY A 21 25.01 -31.81 -6.78
N ARG A 22 25.50 -31.65 -5.56
CA ARG A 22 24.67 -31.75 -4.36
C ARG A 22 23.75 -30.53 -4.26
N MET A 23 22.46 -30.77 -4.10
CA MET A 23 21.49 -29.74 -3.73
C MET A 23 21.75 -29.34 -2.26
N ALA A 24 22.44 -28.23 -2.08
CA ALA A 24 22.76 -27.65 -0.77
C ALA A 24 22.04 -26.29 -0.61
N GLY A 25 22.14 -25.72 0.59
CA GLY A 25 21.71 -24.32 0.79
C GLY A 25 22.56 -23.36 -0.03
N PRO A 26 22.12 -22.08 -0.20
CA PRO A 26 22.77 -21.12 -1.08
C PRO A 26 24.21 -20.86 -0.66
N GLY A 27 25.13 -20.95 -1.62
CA GLY A 27 26.55 -20.61 -1.45
C GLY A 27 26.80 -19.10 -1.52
N ARG A 28 28.08 -18.71 -1.45
CA ARG A 28 28.49 -17.28 -1.49
C ARG A 28 28.07 -16.59 -2.80
N ARG A 29 28.14 -17.32 -3.92
CA ARG A 29 27.79 -16.80 -5.24
C ARG A 29 26.30 -16.46 -5.32
N GLU A 30 25.44 -17.36 -4.87
CA GLU A 30 23.98 -17.14 -4.84
C GLU A 30 23.59 -15.99 -3.91
N ILE A 31 24.22 -15.89 -2.74
CA ILE A 31 24.01 -14.77 -1.82
C ILE A 31 24.42 -13.44 -2.47
N GLY A 32 25.57 -13.40 -3.15
CA GLY A 32 26.08 -12.21 -3.85
C GLY A 32 25.16 -11.79 -4.99
N HIS A 33 24.75 -12.73 -5.84
CA HIS A 33 23.85 -12.48 -6.97
C HIS A 33 22.46 -12.02 -6.49
N GLY A 34 21.91 -12.68 -5.47
CA GLY A 34 20.65 -12.27 -4.85
C GLY A 34 20.72 -10.85 -4.27
N LYS A 35 21.85 -10.51 -3.62
CA LYS A 35 22.03 -9.15 -3.06
C LYS A 35 22.20 -8.09 -4.14
N LEU A 36 22.85 -8.42 -5.27
CA LEU A 36 22.93 -7.54 -6.43
C LEU A 36 21.54 -7.22 -7.00
N ALA A 37 20.73 -8.24 -7.24
CA ALA A 37 19.36 -8.08 -7.74
C ALA A 37 18.49 -7.32 -6.74
N TRP A 38 18.62 -7.61 -5.44
CA TRP A 38 17.94 -6.89 -4.37
C TRP A 38 18.25 -5.39 -4.39
N ARG A 39 19.54 -5.01 -4.51
CA ARG A 39 19.96 -3.61 -4.61
C ARG A 39 19.42 -2.92 -5.85
N ALA A 40 19.42 -3.62 -6.98
CA ALA A 40 18.93 -3.08 -8.25
C ALA A 40 17.47 -2.67 -8.18
N LEU A 41 16.64 -3.43 -7.46
CA LEU A 41 15.20 -3.24 -7.36
C LEU A 41 14.78 -2.34 -6.19
N GLN A 42 15.57 -2.27 -5.13
CA GLN A 42 15.23 -1.51 -3.92
C GLN A 42 14.96 -0.03 -4.21
N ALA A 43 15.69 0.56 -5.17
CA ALA A 43 15.57 1.99 -5.50
C ALA A 43 14.19 2.38 -6.08
N VAL A 44 13.49 1.43 -6.70
CA VAL A 44 12.20 1.65 -7.37
C VAL A 44 10.98 1.22 -6.56
N LEU A 45 11.19 0.70 -5.36
CA LEU A 45 10.09 0.25 -4.51
C LEU A 45 9.20 1.42 -4.05
N PRO A 46 7.90 1.18 -3.87
CA PRO A 46 6.98 2.16 -3.30
C PRO A 46 7.31 2.44 -1.82
N ALA A 47 6.87 3.61 -1.35
CA ALA A 47 6.95 3.93 0.07
C ALA A 47 6.06 2.98 0.90
N PRO A 48 6.43 2.70 2.17
CA PRO A 48 5.65 1.86 3.06
C PRO A 48 4.22 2.33 3.32
N THR A 49 3.98 3.63 3.18
CA THR A 49 2.66 4.26 3.30
C THR A 49 1.77 3.94 2.11
N ASP A 50 2.35 3.86 0.91
CA ASP A 50 1.62 3.70 -0.33
C ASP A 50 1.34 2.22 -0.65
N PHE A 51 2.25 1.35 -0.20
CA PHE A 51 2.13 -0.10 -0.40
C PHE A 51 2.52 -0.84 0.89
N PRO A 52 1.59 -1.09 1.81
CA PRO A 52 1.86 -1.59 3.16
C PRO A 52 2.16 -3.10 3.22
N TYR A 53 2.59 -3.69 2.14
CA TYR A 53 2.89 -5.12 2.04
C TYR A 53 4.37 -5.41 2.27
N THR A 54 4.66 -6.63 2.71
CA THR A 54 5.99 -7.23 2.62
C THR A 54 6.14 -7.90 1.27
N ILE A 55 7.19 -7.53 0.53
CA ILE A 55 7.49 -8.07 -0.79
C ILE A 55 8.55 -9.15 -0.64
N ARG A 56 8.26 -10.36 -1.09
CA ARG A 56 9.19 -11.48 -1.15
C ARG A 56 9.30 -11.98 -2.57
N ILE A 57 10.50 -11.91 -3.14
CA ILE A 57 10.83 -12.44 -4.46
C ILE A 57 11.60 -13.73 -4.27
N VAL A 58 11.27 -14.73 -5.05
CA VAL A 58 12.02 -15.99 -5.16
C VAL A 58 12.38 -16.17 -6.63
N SER A 59 13.66 -16.19 -6.92
CA SER A 59 14.20 -16.44 -8.26
C SER A 59 14.78 -17.84 -8.31
N GLU A 60 14.16 -18.71 -9.11
CA GLU A 60 14.61 -20.07 -9.38
C GLU A 60 15.23 -20.11 -10.76
N ILE A 61 16.54 -20.34 -10.83
CA ILE A 61 17.24 -20.44 -12.12
C ILE A 61 17.17 -21.88 -12.60
N THR A 62 16.40 -22.10 -13.65
CA THR A 62 16.19 -23.45 -14.21
C THR A 62 17.14 -23.78 -15.34
N GLU A 63 17.62 -22.76 -16.07
CA GLU A 63 18.60 -22.88 -17.15
C GLU A 63 19.38 -21.56 -17.27
N SER A 64 20.68 -21.61 -17.50
CA SER A 64 21.54 -20.43 -17.62
C SER A 64 22.71 -20.66 -18.57
N ASN A 65 22.89 -19.73 -19.51
CA ASN A 65 24.12 -19.54 -20.29
C ASN A 65 24.35 -18.05 -20.47
N GLY A 66 24.79 -17.37 -19.40
CA GLY A 66 24.95 -15.94 -19.33
C GLY A 66 24.58 -15.41 -17.95
N SER A 67 24.14 -14.15 -17.85
CA SER A 67 23.89 -13.50 -16.57
C SER A 67 22.51 -13.81 -15.98
N SER A 68 22.42 -14.89 -15.22
CA SER A 68 21.22 -15.25 -14.46
C SER A 68 20.80 -14.21 -13.42
N SER A 69 21.76 -13.44 -12.85
CA SER A 69 21.44 -12.35 -11.91
C SER A 69 20.75 -11.17 -12.60
N MET A 70 21.14 -10.84 -13.85
CA MET A 70 20.46 -9.78 -14.62
C MET A 70 19.11 -10.25 -15.15
N ALA A 71 18.98 -11.52 -15.53
CA ALA A 71 17.67 -12.14 -15.80
C ALA A 71 16.76 -12.09 -14.57
N THR A 72 17.29 -12.31 -13.37
CA THR A 72 16.54 -12.15 -12.11
C THR A 72 16.08 -10.72 -11.91
N VAL A 73 16.87 -9.70 -12.20
CA VAL A 73 16.46 -8.29 -12.13
C VAL A 73 15.29 -8.02 -13.05
N CYS A 74 15.36 -8.45 -14.31
CA CYS A 74 14.31 -8.24 -15.30
C CYS A 74 13.02 -9.00 -14.93
N GLY A 75 13.14 -10.29 -14.60
CA GLY A 75 12.01 -11.13 -14.22
C GLY A 75 11.34 -10.67 -12.92
N ALA A 76 12.11 -10.26 -11.93
CA ALA A 76 11.59 -9.73 -10.67
C ALA A 76 10.88 -8.37 -10.87
N SER A 77 11.41 -7.50 -11.74
CA SER A 77 10.73 -6.26 -12.12
C SER A 77 9.35 -6.55 -12.73
N LEU A 78 9.30 -7.44 -13.72
CA LEU A 78 8.03 -7.84 -14.37
C LEU A 78 7.07 -8.52 -13.39
N SER A 79 7.56 -9.43 -12.54
CA SER A 79 6.71 -10.14 -11.58
C SER A 79 6.11 -9.23 -10.53
N MET A 80 6.86 -8.22 -10.06
CA MET A 80 6.31 -7.20 -9.15
C MET A 80 5.25 -6.33 -9.84
N MET A 81 5.50 -5.93 -11.09
CA MET A 81 4.53 -5.18 -11.89
C MET A 81 3.25 -5.99 -12.10
N ASP A 82 3.37 -7.28 -12.39
CA ASP A 82 2.21 -8.19 -12.57
C ASP A 82 1.47 -8.47 -11.27
N ALA A 83 2.16 -8.48 -10.13
CA ALA A 83 1.55 -8.60 -8.81
C ALA A 83 0.85 -7.32 -8.33
N GLY A 84 0.92 -6.22 -9.06
CA GLY A 84 0.31 -4.94 -8.70
C GLY A 84 1.13 -4.13 -7.70
N VAL A 85 2.45 -4.36 -7.62
CA VAL A 85 3.35 -3.49 -6.85
C VAL A 85 3.56 -2.20 -7.64
N PRO A 86 3.25 -1.02 -7.08
CA PRO A 86 3.39 0.26 -7.79
C PRO A 86 4.87 0.71 -7.79
N LEU A 87 5.67 0.06 -8.64
CA LEU A 87 7.07 0.43 -8.83
C LEU A 87 7.16 1.85 -9.42
N LYS A 88 8.17 2.61 -9.03
CA LYS A 88 8.45 3.94 -9.60
C LYS A 88 8.79 3.87 -11.09
N ALA A 89 9.48 2.81 -11.52
CA ALA A 89 9.80 2.50 -12.91
C ALA A 89 10.23 1.03 -13.05
N PRO A 90 10.10 0.42 -14.23
CA PRO A 90 10.68 -0.89 -14.51
C PRO A 90 12.21 -0.83 -14.50
N VAL A 91 12.83 -1.93 -14.09
CA VAL A 91 14.29 -2.09 -14.02
C VAL A 91 14.71 -3.23 -14.91
N ALA A 92 15.66 -2.97 -15.81
CA ALA A 92 16.37 -3.99 -16.58
C ALA A 92 17.82 -4.11 -16.13
N GLY A 93 18.42 -5.25 -16.39
CA GLY A 93 19.82 -5.49 -16.13
C GLY A 93 20.49 -6.14 -17.35
N VAL A 94 21.76 -5.81 -17.57
CA VAL A 94 22.59 -6.37 -18.64
C VAL A 94 23.97 -6.69 -18.10
N ALA A 95 24.58 -7.79 -18.58
CA ALA A 95 25.95 -8.13 -18.30
C ALA A 95 26.83 -7.73 -19.52
N MET A 96 27.87 -6.99 -19.23
CA MET A 96 28.83 -6.49 -20.19
C MET A 96 30.15 -7.21 -20.00
N GLY A 97 30.92 -7.38 -21.09
CA GLY A 97 32.26 -7.91 -21.08
C GLY A 97 33.27 -6.94 -21.69
N LEU A 98 34.52 -7.18 -21.40
CA LEU A 98 35.64 -6.48 -21.99
C LEU A 98 36.69 -7.48 -22.51
N ILE A 99 37.18 -7.25 -23.71
CA ILE A 99 38.39 -7.85 -24.23
C ILE A 99 39.41 -6.72 -24.39
N LEU A 100 40.60 -6.88 -23.79
CA LEU A 100 41.63 -5.88 -23.78
C LEU A 100 42.95 -6.50 -24.31
N GLU A 101 43.41 -6.06 -25.47
CA GLU A 101 44.65 -6.53 -26.09
C GLU A 101 45.87 -5.87 -25.44
N SER A 102 47.01 -6.55 -25.52
CA SER A 102 48.27 -6.06 -24.98
C SER A 102 48.79 -4.75 -25.62
N ASP A 103 48.29 -4.41 -26.80
CA ASP A 103 48.61 -3.15 -27.51
C ASP A 103 47.64 -2.01 -27.15
N GLY A 104 46.72 -2.25 -26.20
CA GLY A 104 45.76 -1.26 -25.72
C GLY A 104 44.45 -1.18 -26.52
N ARG A 105 44.29 -1.94 -27.61
CA ARG A 105 43.00 -2.06 -28.30
C ARG A 105 42.03 -2.80 -27.39
N PHE A 106 40.78 -2.42 -27.43
CA PHE A 106 39.72 -3.07 -26.62
C PHE A 106 38.40 -3.19 -27.36
N ALA A 107 37.58 -4.14 -26.93
CA ALA A 107 36.20 -4.32 -27.37
C ALA A 107 35.33 -4.51 -26.16
N VAL A 108 34.17 -3.80 -26.13
CA VAL A 108 33.12 -3.98 -25.12
C VAL A 108 32.04 -4.88 -25.71
N LEU A 109 31.69 -5.94 -25.00
CA LEU A 109 30.68 -6.91 -25.37
C LEU A 109 29.38 -6.61 -24.56
N THR A 110 28.22 -6.77 -25.22
CA THR A 110 26.91 -6.56 -24.57
C THR A 110 26.17 -7.89 -24.45
N ASP A 111 25.59 -8.15 -23.28
CA ASP A 111 24.80 -9.36 -22.97
C ASP A 111 25.62 -10.63 -23.19
N ILE A 112 26.70 -10.74 -22.42
CA ILE A 112 27.70 -11.79 -22.57
C ILE A 112 27.18 -13.18 -22.18
N LEU A 113 27.66 -14.19 -22.96
CA LEU A 113 27.49 -15.59 -22.65
C LEU A 113 28.46 -16.06 -21.55
N GLY A 114 28.25 -17.29 -21.04
CA GLY A 114 29.11 -17.87 -20.02
C GLY A 114 30.56 -17.99 -20.43
N ASP A 115 30.87 -18.34 -21.69
CA ASP A 115 32.22 -18.43 -22.20
C ASP A 115 32.89 -17.04 -22.33
N GLU A 116 32.15 -16.04 -22.74
CA GLU A 116 32.59 -14.65 -22.80
C GLU A 116 32.87 -14.05 -21.42
N ASP A 117 32.08 -14.42 -20.41
CA ASP A 117 32.35 -14.09 -19.00
C ASP A 117 33.66 -14.75 -18.52
N HIS A 118 33.86 -16.03 -18.85
CA HIS A 118 35.03 -16.78 -18.40
C HIS A 118 36.32 -16.31 -19.03
N LEU A 119 36.29 -16.06 -20.33
CA LEU A 119 37.50 -15.72 -21.16
C LEU A 119 37.79 -14.21 -21.20
N GLY A 120 36.82 -13.35 -20.86
CA GLY A 120 36.96 -11.91 -20.90
C GLY A 120 37.82 -11.34 -19.79
N ASP A 121 38.35 -10.14 -20.01
CA ASP A 121 39.26 -9.42 -19.12
C ASP A 121 38.53 -8.66 -18.00
N MET A 122 37.26 -8.38 -18.19
CA MET A 122 36.34 -7.81 -17.21
C MET A 122 34.93 -8.23 -17.56
N ASP A 123 34.15 -8.53 -16.55
CA ASP A 123 32.68 -8.51 -16.62
C ASP A 123 32.12 -7.45 -15.69
N PHE A 124 31.06 -6.78 -16.11
CA PHE A 124 30.31 -5.89 -15.24
C PHE A 124 28.85 -5.95 -15.55
N LYS A 125 28.08 -5.88 -14.48
CA LYS A 125 26.63 -6.00 -14.51
C LYS A 125 26.03 -4.65 -14.16
N VAL A 126 25.20 -4.12 -15.06
CA VAL A 126 24.54 -2.82 -14.90
C VAL A 126 23.05 -3.00 -14.89
N ALA A 127 22.42 -2.61 -13.81
CA ALA A 127 20.96 -2.59 -13.69
C ALA A 127 20.47 -1.16 -13.51
N GLY A 128 19.28 -0.86 -14.04
CA GLY A 128 18.69 0.46 -13.91
C GLY A 128 17.39 0.63 -14.67
N THR A 129 16.83 1.81 -14.50
CA THR A 129 15.63 2.30 -15.21
C THR A 129 16.02 2.97 -16.52
N ALA A 130 15.05 3.52 -17.24
CA ALA A 130 15.34 4.37 -18.40
C ALA A 130 16.11 5.66 -18.02
N GLU A 131 15.92 6.15 -16.79
CA GLU A 131 16.51 7.40 -16.32
C GLU A 131 17.94 7.24 -15.79
N GLY A 132 18.24 6.10 -15.14
CA GLY A 132 19.55 5.92 -14.53
C GLY A 132 19.85 4.52 -14.01
N VAL A 133 21.10 4.35 -13.56
CA VAL A 133 21.62 3.11 -12.98
C VAL A 133 21.18 3.01 -11.51
N THR A 134 20.66 1.85 -11.15
CA THR A 134 20.27 1.53 -9.76
C THR A 134 21.26 0.61 -9.06
N SER A 135 22.02 -0.19 -9.83
CA SER A 135 23.05 -1.07 -9.27
C SER A 135 24.12 -1.37 -10.32
N LEU A 136 25.34 -1.49 -9.86
CA LEU A 136 26.50 -1.88 -10.65
C LEU A 136 27.35 -2.87 -9.86
N GLN A 137 27.82 -3.91 -10.53
CA GLN A 137 28.84 -4.82 -10.01
C GLN A 137 29.88 -5.04 -11.11
N MET A 138 31.13 -5.06 -10.74
CA MET A 138 32.25 -5.23 -11.66
C MET A 138 33.21 -6.26 -11.11
N ASP A 139 33.71 -7.14 -11.99
CA ASP A 139 34.80 -8.07 -11.75
C ASP A 139 35.90 -7.82 -12.79
N ILE A 140 37.05 -7.36 -12.33
CA ILE A 140 38.20 -6.95 -13.16
C ILE A 140 39.27 -7.99 -12.99
N LYS A 141 39.67 -8.62 -14.12
CA LYS A 141 40.65 -9.69 -14.17
C LYS A 141 42.04 -9.21 -14.70
N VAL A 142 42.12 -7.93 -15.08
CA VAL A 142 43.31 -7.26 -15.57
C VAL A 142 43.82 -6.19 -14.61
N ALA A 143 45.06 -5.67 -14.83
CA ALA A 143 45.74 -4.75 -13.90
C ALA A 143 45.05 -3.37 -13.74
N GLY A 144 44.03 -3.06 -14.52
CA GLY A 144 43.27 -1.82 -14.42
C GLY A 144 42.47 -1.52 -15.67
N ILE A 145 41.51 -0.62 -15.52
CA ILE A 145 40.65 -0.15 -16.60
C ILE A 145 40.74 1.36 -16.66
N THR A 146 40.87 1.89 -17.89
CA THR A 146 40.93 3.34 -18.09
C THR A 146 39.55 3.99 -17.99
N PRO A 147 39.45 5.28 -17.61
CA PRO A 147 38.20 6.04 -17.62
C PRO A 147 37.53 6.03 -19.00
N GLU A 148 38.28 5.94 -20.09
CA GLU A 148 37.76 5.88 -21.45
C GLU A 148 37.01 4.57 -21.70
N ILE A 149 37.61 3.43 -21.33
CA ILE A 149 36.98 2.11 -21.40
C ILE A 149 35.67 2.12 -20.60
N MET A 150 35.68 2.63 -19.36
CA MET A 150 34.47 2.71 -18.51
C MET A 150 33.40 3.59 -19.11
N LYS A 151 33.76 4.74 -19.70
CA LYS A 151 32.81 5.63 -20.33
C LYS A 151 32.10 4.95 -21.51
N GLN A 152 32.88 4.27 -22.38
CA GLN A 152 32.30 3.51 -23.49
C GLN A 152 31.44 2.35 -23.01
N ALA A 153 31.93 1.59 -22.05
CA ALA A 153 31.20 0.45 -21.48
C ALA A 153 29.86 0.83 -20.84
N LEU A 154 29.81 1.93 -20.08
CA LEU A 154 28.60 2.44 -19.49
C LEU A 154 27.59 2.98 -20.52
N ALA A 155 28.09 3.63 -21.56
CA ALA A 155 27.25 4.10 -22.66
C ALA A 155 26.61 2.92 -23.40
N GLN A 156 27.39 1.91 -23.76
CA GLN A 156 26.92 0.69 -24.41
C GLN A 156 25.97 -0.12 -23.51
N ALA A 157 26.23 -0.18 -22.20
CA ALA A 157 25.35 -0.79 -21.23
C ALA A 157 23.99 -0.06 -21.12
N LYS A 158 23.98 1.26 -21.31
CA LYS A 158 22.73 2.03 -21.39
C LYS A 158 21.90 1.60 -22.59
N ASP A 159 22.51 1.48 -23.76
CA ASP A 159 21.83 1.05 -24.99
C ASP A 159 21.27 -0.38 -24.82
N GLY A 160 22.06 -1.30 -24.27
CA GLY A 160 21.61 -2.66 -23.93
C GLY A 160 20.44 -2.66 -22.96
N ARG A 161 20.48 -1.88 -21.88
CA ARG A 161 19.35 -1.76 -20.93
C ARG A 161 18.10 -1.21 -21.59
N MET A 162 18.23 -0.18 -22.42
CA MET A 162 17.07 0.41 -23.12
C MET A 162 16.44 -0.60 -24.08
N HIS A 163 17.25 -1.39 -24.77
CA HIS A 163 16.74 -2.48 -25.61
C HIS A 163 15.97 -3.51 -24.77
N ILE A 164 16.55 -3.98 -23.66
CA ILE A 164 15.90 -4.96 -22.77
C ILE A 164 14.61 -4.40 -22.17
N LEU A 165 14.57 -3.14 -21.72
CA LEU A 165 13.34 -2.48 -21.26
C LEU A 165 12.26 -2.47 -22.35
N GLY A 166 12.67 -2.27 -23.62
CA GLY A 166 11.78 -2.36 -24.78
C GLY A 166 11.18 -3.76 -24.96
N GLU A 167 12.00 -4.82 -24.82
CA GLU A 167 11.53 -6.22 -24.86
C GLU A 167 10.61 -6.54 -23.69
N MET A 168 10.96 -6.14 -22.48
CA MET A 168 10.12 -6.31 -21.28
C MET A 168 8.76 -5.64 -21.46
N SER A 169 8.70 -4.46 -22.08
CA SER A 169 7.47 -3.72 -22.31
C SER A 169 6.50 -4.41 -23.27
N LYS A 170 6.96 -5.34 -24.10
CA LYS A 170 6.10 -6.17 -24.96
C LYS A 170 5.30 -7.18 -24.14
N ALA A 171 5.84 -7.65 -23.02
CA ALA A 171 5.17 -8.55 -22.11
C ALA A 171 4.23 -7.79 -21.16
N LEU A 172 4.73 -6.70 -20.55
CA LEU A 172 3.99 -5.88 -19.62
C LEU A 172 4.49 -4.43 -19.68
N ARG A 173 3.70 -3.54 -20.27
CA ARG A 173 4.08 -2.14 -20.47
C ARG A 173 3.98 -1.33 -19.18
N GLU A 174 2.94 -1.57 -18.41
CA GLU A 174 2.64 -0.87 -17.15
C GLU A 174 2.30 -1.88 -16.08
N GLY A 175 2.62 -1.57 -14.84
CA GLY A 175 2.21 -2.39 -13.70
C GLY A 175 0.68 -2.46 -13.57
N ARG A 176 0.18 -3.57 -13.05
CA ARG A 176 -1.26 -3.68 -12.75
C ARG A 176 -1.62 -2.67 -11.68
N ARG A 177 -2.81 -2.10 -11.79
CA ARG A 177 -3.29 -1.04 -10.86
C ARG A 177 -3.64 -1.57 -9.48
N GLU A 178 -3.97 -2.86 -9.39
CA GLU A 178 -4.40 -3.51 -8.15
C GLU A 178 -3.67 -4.85 -7.97
N VAL A 179 -3.53 -5.26 -6.72
CA VAL A 179 -3.06 -6.60 -6.40
C VAL A 179 -4.04 -7.65 -6.91
N GLY A 180 -3.53 -8.84 -7.24
CA GLY A 180 -4.35 -9.94 -7.78
C GLY A 180 -5.53 -10.28 -6.88
N GLN A 181 -6.62 -10.80 -7.46
CA GLN A 181 -7.87 -11.13 -6.75
C GLN A 181 -7.69 -12.12 -5.60
N HIS A 182 -6.65 -12.95 -5.65
CA HIS A 182 -6.33 -13.95 -4.61
C HIS A 182 -5.29 -13.45 -3.61
N ALA A 183 -4.72 -12.26 -3.83
CA ALA A 183 -3.77 -11.67 -2.89
C ALA A 183 -4.50 -11.15 -1.65
N PRO A 184 -3.92 -11.29 -0.45
CA PRO A 184 -4.43 -10.60 0.74
C PRO A 184 -4.46 -9.10 0.47
N ARG A 185 -5.59 -8.45 0.76
CA ARG A 185 -5.71 -6.99 0.69
C ARG A 185 -5.47 -6.39 2.05
N ILE A 186 -4.86 -5.21 2.08
CA ILE A 186 -4.63 -4.44 3.29
C ILE A 186 -5.24 -3.06 3.08
N GLU A 187 -6.23 -2.72 3.88
CA GLU A 187 -6.78 -1.37 3.97
C GLU A 187 -6.17 -0.66 5.18
N THR A 188 -5.77 0.58 5.01
CA THR A 188 -5.23 1.41 6.09
C THR A 188 -6.19 2.55 6.36
N ILE A 189 -6.66 2.65 7.61
CA ILE A 189 -7.47 3.76 8.09
C ILE A 189 -6.79 4.42 9.28
N THR A 190 -7.11 5.68 9.54
CA THR A 190 -6.57 6.41 10.68
C THR A 190 -7.71 6.90 11.56
N ILE A 191 -7.56 6.68 12.87
CA ILE A 191 -8.47 7.18 13.89
C ILE A 191 -7.74 8.16 14.81
N LYS A 192 -8.50 8.96 15.59
CA LYS A 192 -7.93 9.82 16.61
C LYS A 192 -7.29 8.99 17.74
N GLN A 193 -6.19 9.47 18.28
CA GLN A 193 -5.44 8.75 19.35
C GLN A 193 -6.28 8.50 20.60
N ASP A 194 -7.18 9.41 20.96
CA ASP A 194 -8.10 9.25 22.09
C ASP A 194 -9.09 8.09 21.91
N LYS A 195 -9.35 7.69 20.65
CA LYS A 195 -10.22 6.56 20.28
C LYS A 195 -9.52 5.20 20.29
N ILE A 196 -8.20 5.15 20.31
CA ILE A 196 -7.45 3.89 20.30
C ILE A 196 -7.89 2.97 21.44
N ARG A 197 -8.04 3.52 22.65
CA ARG A 197 -8.45 2.74 23.84
C ARG A 197 -9.86 2.18 23.70
N GLU A 198 -10.79 2.90 23.05
CA GLU A 198 -12.14 2.43 22.81
C GLU A 198 -12.17 1.27 21.79
N VAL A 199 -11.38 1.38 20.71
CA VAL A 199 -11.26 0.34 19.66
C VAL A 199 -10.55 -0.91 20.17
N ILE A 200 -9.52 -0.77 21.01
CA ILE A 200 -8.84 -1.92 21.62
C ILE A 200 -9.73 -2.56 22.69
N GLY A 201 -10.38 -1.74 23.52
CA GLY A 201 -11.16 -2.17 24.66
C GLY A 201 -10.32 -2.72 25.82
N THR A 202 -10.91 -2.84 27.00
CA THR A 202 -10.22 -3.35 28.19
C THR A 202 -9.67 -4.75 27.94
N GLY A 203 -8.35 -4.90 28.07
CA GLY A 203 -7.65 -6.16 27.83
C GLY A 203 -7.78 -6.68 26.37
N GLY A 204 -8.05 -5.80 25.39
CA GLY A 204 -8.18 -6.14 24.00
C GLY A 204 -9.50 -6.85 23.61
N LYS A 205 -10.53 -6.75 24.44
CA LYS A 205 -11.82 -7.44 24.18
C LYS A 205 -12.51 -6.96 22.91
N VAL A 206 -12.52 -5.64 22.67
CA VAL A 206 -13.24 -5.06 21.54
C VAL A 206 -12.56 -5.42 20.22
N ILE A 207 -11.23 -5.24 20.12
CA ILE A 207 -10.50 -5.59 18.89
C ILE A 207 -10.59 -7.09 18.59
N ARG A 208 -10.56 -7.97 19.60
CA ARG A 208 -10.78 -9.41 19.38
C ARG A 208 -12.17 -9.72 18.86
N SER A 209 -13.22 -9.07 19.40
CA SER A 209 -14.58 -9.21 18.88
C SER A 209 -14.70 -8.76 17.43
N ILE A 210 -14.05 -7.65 17.06
CA ILE A 210 -14.00 -7.16 15.67
C ILE A 210 -13.35 -8.20 14.74
N VAL A 211 -12.21 -8.78 15.17
CA VAL A 211 -11.50 -9.82 14.40
C VAL A 211 -12.34 -11.07 14.24
N GLU A 212 -12.95 -11.57 15.31
CA GLU A 212 -13.83 -12.75 15.30
C GLU A 212 -15.07 -12.53 14.42
N GLU A 213 -15.70 -11.39 14.54
CA GLU A 213 -16.95 -11.07 13.84
C GLU A 213 -16.75 -10.79 12.36
N SER A 214 -15.65 -10.14 11.99
CA SER A 214 -15.33 -9.79 10.59
C SER A 214 -14.58 -10.90 9.85
N GLY A 215 -13.77 -11.69 10.55
CA GLY A 215 -12.82 -12.63 9.95
C GLY A 215 -11.57 -11.97 9.37
N ALA A 216 -11.39 -10.65 9.53
CA ALA A 216 -10.22 -9.91 9.11
C ALA A 216 -9.17 -9.82 10.23
N LYS A 217 -7.90 -9.70 9.87
CA LYS A 217 -6.85 -9.31 10.82
C LYS A 217 -6.85 -7.80 10.98
N VAL A 218 -6.78 -7.33 12.22
CA VAL A 218 -6.75 -5.91 12.56
C VAL A 218 -5.52 -5.63 13.42
N ASP A 219 -4.70 -4.69 12.99
CA ASP A 219 -3.52 -4.22 13.71
C ASP A 219 -3.61 -2.71 13.89
N ILE A 220 -3.34 -2.19 15.09
CA ILE A 220 -3.40 -0.78 15.43
C ILE A 220 -2.10 -0.35 16.10
N ASN A 221 -1.55 0.79 15.69
CA ASN A 221 -0.38 1.39 16.32
C ASN A 221 -0.76 2.56 17.25
N ASP A 222 0.24 3.08 17.97
CA ASP A 222 0.06 4.17 18.94
C ASP A 222 -0.30 5.53 18.29
N ASP A 223 -0.11 5.66 16.97
CA ASP A 223 -0.48 6.85 16.20
C ASP A 223 -1.94 6.81 15.71
N GLY A 224 -2.67 5.71 15.98
CA GLY A 224 -4.05 5.53 15.54
C GLY A 224 -4.16 5.02 14.10
N VAL A 225 -3.07 4.56 13.49
CA VAL A 225 -3.11 3.92 12.18
C VAL A 225 -3.51 2.46 12.34
N ILE A 226 -4.60 2.08 11.70
CA ILE A 226 -5.18 0.73 11.73
C ILE A 226 -4.99 0.08 10.37
N LYS A 227 -4.43 -1.12 10.35
CA LYS A 227 -4.32 -1.97 9.16
C LYS A 227 -5.30 -3.12 9.28
N ILE A 228 -6.18 -3.23 8.30
CA ILE A 228 -7.18 -4.29 8.18
C ILE A 228 -6.76 -5.18 7.01
N ALA A 229 -6.53 -6.46 7.26
CA ALA A 229 -6.02 -7.40 6.27
C ALA A 229 -6.91 -8.63 6.14
N SER A 230 -7.32 -8.95 4.91
CA SER A 230 -8.04 -10.18 4.56
C SER A 230 -7.91 -10.50 3.07
N SER A 231 -8.07 -11.76 2.70
CA SER A 231 -8.29 -12.18 1.32
C SER A 231 -9.74 -11.96 0.85
N ASP A 232 -10.68 -11.77 1.81
CA ASP A 232 -12.08 -11.47 1.52
C ASP A 232 -12.35 -9.97 1.67
N PRO A 233 -12.73 -9.25 0.60
CA PRO A 233 -13.07 -7.84 0.65
C PRO A 233 -14.22 -7.52 1.62
N LYS A 234 -15.21 -8.42 1.75
CA LYS A 234 -16.36 -8.24 2.67
C LYS A 234 -15.91 -8.25 4.13
N ALA A 235 -14.91 -9.07 4.46
CA ALA A 235 -14.33 -9.11 5.79
C ALA A 235 -13.64 -7.78 6.14
N ILE A 236 -12.95 -7.17 5.18
CA ILE A 236 -12.31 -5.85 5.35
C ILE A 236 -13.38 -4.77 5.56
N GLU A 237 -14.40 -4.74 4.72
CA GLU A 237 -15.50 -3.79 4.83
C GLU A 237 -16.20 -3.89 6.18
N LYS A 238 -16.55 -5.11 6.61
CA LYS A 238 -17.17 -5.36 7.90
C LYS A 238 -16.30 -4.90 9.08
N ALA A 239 -14.98 -5.21 9.03
CA ALA A 239 -14.05 -4.77 10.08
C ALA A 239 -13.95 -3.24 10.13
N ARG A 240 -13.83 -2.59 8.97
CA ARG A 240 -13.82 -1.12 8.87
C ARG A 240 -15.07 -0.51 9.48
N ASP A 241 -16.23 -1.01 9.12
CA ASP A 241 -17.52 -0.47 9.59
C ASP A 241 -17.68 -0.64 11.11
N LEU A 242 -17.25 -1.78 11.65
CA LEU A 242 -17.22 -2.00 13.11
C LEU A 242 -16.27 -1.02 13.82
N ILE A 243 -15.07 -0.81 13.28
CA ILE A 243 -14.12 0.15 13.83
C ILE A 243 -14.66 1.57 13.75
N MET A 244 -15.19 1.97 12.60
CA MET A 244 -15.74 3.32 12.40
C MET A 244 -16.96 3.59 13.26
N SER A 245 -17.79 2.58 13.55
CA SER A 245 -18.92 2.73 14.48
C SER A 245 -18.49 3.10 15.90
N ILE A 246 -17.25 2.76 16.29
CA ILE A 246 -16.67 3.06 17.60
C ILE A 246 -15.86 4.37 17.55
N ALA A 247 -15.06 4.55 16.51
CA ALA A 247 -14.05 5.60 16.42
C ALA A 247 -14.54 6.89 15.75
N ALA A 248 -15.55 6.79 14.87
CA ALA A 248 -16.08 7.96 14.18
C ALA A 248 -16.75 8.94 15.15
N GLU A 249 -16.56 10.21 14.85
CA GLU A 249 -17.25 11.29 15.55
C GLU A 249 -18.28 11.93 14.64
N PRO A 250 -19.42 12.34 15.20
CA PRO A 250 -20.41 13.05 14.42
C PRO A 250 -19.90 14.44 14.05
N GLU A 251 -20.12 14.83 12.80
CA GLU A 251 -19.66 16.09 12.24
C GLU A 251 -20.75 17.17 12.40
N ILE A 252 -20.37 18.34 12.92
CA ILE A 252 -21.27 19.50 13.01
C ILE A 252 -21.72 19.89 11.59
N GLY A 253 -23.02 20.15 11.44
CA GLY A 253 -23.63 20.49 10.16
C GLY A 253 -24.15 19.32 9.36
N LYS A 254 -23.73 18.09 9.64
CA LYS A 254 -24.28 16.88 8.98
C LYS A 254 -25.64 16.48 9.51
N ILE A 255 -26.42 15.87 8.62
CA ILE A 255 -27.74 15.30 8.90
C ILE A 255 -27.61 13.81 9.16
N TYR A 256 -28.25 13.35 10.19
CA TYR A 256 -28.27 11.96 10.64
C TYR A 256 -29.71 11.46 10.80
N THR A 257 -29.92 10.19 10.52
CA THR A 257 -31.14 9.50 10.87
C THR A 257 -30.97 8.91 12.27
N GLY A 258 -31.88 9.23 13.18
CA GLY A 258 -31.82 8.78 14.56
C GLY A 258 -33.14 8.31 15.07
N LYS A 259 -33.12 7.62 16.21
CA LYS A 259 -34.31 7.09 16.88
C LYS A 259 -34.55 7.82 18.18
N VAL A 260 -35.80 8.27 18.40
CA VAL A 260 -36.20 8.93 19.65
C VAL A 260 -36.16 7.90 20.80
N VAL A 261 -35.30 8.14 21.79
CA VAL A 261 -35.10 7.24 22.95
C VAL A 261 -35.87 7.69 24.16
N LYS A 262 -36.08 9.01 24.35
CA LYS A 262 -36.79 9.56 25.49
C LYS A 262 -37.35 10.95 25.18
N ILE A 263 -38.57 11.22 25.66
CA ILE A 263 -39.22 12.53 25.52
C ILE A 263 -39.36 13.17 26.91
N MET A 264 -38.92 14.46 26.99
CA MET A 264 -39.01 15.31 28.19
C MET A 264 -39.80 16.57 27.86
N GLU A 265 -40.22 17.35 28.88
CA GLU A 265 -40.93 18.62 28.69
C GLU A 265 -40.14 19.65 27.86
N PHE A 266 -38.80 19.62 27.95
CA PHE A 266 -37.91 20.55 27.26
C PHE A 266 -37.41 20.06 25.92
N GLY A 267 -37.78 18.85 25.46
CA GLY A 267 -37.35 18.30 24.17
C GLY A 267 -37.28 16.78 24.13
N ALA A 268 -36.62 16.23 23.14
CA ALA A 268 -36.42 14.78 22.94
C ALA A 268 -34.96 14.40 22.84
N PHE A 269 -34.63 13.27 23.45
CA PHE A 269 -33.32 12.63 23.23
C PHE A 269 -33.42 11.68 22.05
N VAL A 270 -32.51 11.84 21.12
CA VAL A 270 -32.43 11.06 19.88
C VAL A 270 -31.07 10.34 19.83
N ASN A 271 -31.12 9.02 19.73
CA ASN A 271 -29.93 8.23 19.39
C ASN A 271 -29.69 8.38 17.90
N PHE A 272 -28.63 9.10 17.52
CA PHE A 272 -28.41 9.53 16.13
C PHE A 272 -27.09 9.02 15.54
N PHE A 273 -26.17 8.51 16.37
CA PHE A 273 -24.86 8.09 15.92
C PHE A 273 -24.28 6.98 16.81
N GLY A 274 -24.39 5.72 16.38
CA GLY A 274 -23.97 4.57 17.16
C GLY A 274 -24.65 4.51 18.52
N LYS A 275 -23.87 4.63 19.60
CA LYS A 275 -24.37 4.67 20.99
C LYS A 275 -24.54 6.09 21.54
N ARG A 276 -24.45 7.12 20.69
CA ARG A 276 -24.53 8.52 21.13
C ARG A 276 -25.93 9.07 21.00
N ASP A 277 -26.39 9.68 22.10
CA ASP A 277 -27.63 10.40 22.16
C ASP A 277 -27.38 11.90 22.07
N GLY A 278 -28.24 12.62 21.39
CA GLY A 278 -28.28 14.08 21.37
C GLY A 278 -29.63 14.64 21.76
N LEU A 279 -29.64 15.87 22.25
CA LEU A 279 -30.86 16.57 22.64
C LEU A 279 -31.35 17.41 21.46
N VAL A 280 -32.60 17.15 21.05
CA VAL A 280 -33.41 18.08 20.26
C VAL A 280 -34.22 18.88 21.23
N HIS A 281 -33.80 20.12 21.53
CA HIS A 281 -34.58 21.02 22.40
C HIS A 281 -35.93 21.36 21.75
N VAL A 282 -36.99 21.64 22.52
CA VAL A 282 -38.33 21.93 22.01
C VAL A 282 -38.33 23.01 20.93
N SER A 283 -37.48 24.04 21.05
CA SER A 283 -37.33 25.11 20.05
C SER A 283 -36.62 24.67 18.74
N GLN A 284 -36.07 23.47 18.70
CA GLN A 284 -35.42 22.85 17.56
C GLN A 284 -36.22 21.69 16.96
N MET A 285 -37.43 21.41 17.47
CA MET A 285 -38.27 20.33 16.98
C MET A 285 -39.17 20.78 15.83
N SER A 286 -39.74 22.00 15.91
CA SER A 286 -40.57 22.58 14.87
C SER A 286 -40.36 24.10 14.81
N ASN A 287 -40.85 24.74 13.75
CA ASN A 287 -40.90 26.21 13.61
C ASN A 287 -42.08 26.82 14.38
N GLU A 288 -43.07 26.04 14.82
CA GLU A 288 -44.20 26.50 15.63
C GLU A 288 -43.77 26.76 17.08
N ARG A 289 -44.37 27.80 17.70
CA ARG A 289 -44.06 28.15 19.09
C ARG A 289 -45.08 27.46 20.04
N GLY A 290 -44.61 27.08 21.23
CA GLY A 290 -45.49 26.55 22.28
C GLY A 290 -45.95 25.10 22.08
N ILE A 291 -45.24 24.34 21.26
CA ILE A 291 -45.50 22.92 21.01
C ILE A 291 -45.13 22.05 22.22
N ASN A 292 -45.90 20.98 22.44
CA ASN A 292 -45.51 19.94 23.37
C ASN A 292 -44.67 18.88 22.62
N PRO A 293 -43.47 18.52 23.08
CA PRO A 293 -42.64 17.51 22.44
C PRO A 293 -43.35 16.18 22.14
N LYS A 294 -44.29 15.77 22.95
CA LYS A 294 -45.08 14.53 22.77
C LYS A 294 -46.09 14.59 21.60
N ASP A 295 -46.44 15.79 21.15
CA ASP A 295 -47.33 15.97 20.01
C ASP A 295 -46.57 15.95 18.68
N VAL A 296 -45.23 16.17 18.73
CA VAL A 296 -44.35 16.23 17.56
C VAL A 296 -43.71 14.89 17.25
N VAL A 297 -43.24 14.14 18.28
CA VAL A 297 -42.55 12.86 18.12
C VAL A 297 -43.01 11.83 19.14
N LYS A 298 -42.84 10.55 18.84
CA LYS A 298 -43.09 9.41 19.73
C LYS A 298 -41.79 8.69 20.07
N GLU A 299 -41.70 8.11 21.25
CA GLU A 299 -40.62 7.24 21.63
C GLU A 299 -40.52 6.06 20.65
N GLY A 300 -39.30 5.75 20.18
CA GLY A 300 -39.07 4.73 19.17
C GLY A 300 -39.24 5.20 17.73
N GLN A 301 -39.72 6.42 17.48
CA GLN A 301 -39.86 7.00 16.15
C GLN A 301 -38.50 7.33 15.53
N GLU A 302 -38.38 7.04 14.26
CA GLU A 302 -37.20 7.46 13.44
C GLU A 302 -37.39 8.92 12.99
N VAL A 303 -36.36 9.73 13.20
CA VAL A 303 -36.35 11.16 12.87
C VAL A 303 -35.03 11.55 12.23
N LYS A 304 -35.07 12.56 11.36
CA LYS A 304 -33.86 13.14 10.75
C LYS A 304 -33.45 14.38 11.53
N VAL A 305 -32.18 14.42 11.94
CA VAL A 305 -31.63 15.47 12.80
C VAL A 305 -30.36 16.01 12.27
N LYS A 306 -30.18 17.32 12.29
CA LYS A 306 -28.90 17.98 11.98
C LYS A 306 -28.11 18.20 13.26
N LEU A 307 -26.82 17.83 13.26
CA LEU A 307 -25.93 18.17 14.37
C LEU A 307 -25.59 19.66 14.33
N VAL A 308 -26.05 20.41 15.32
CA VAL A 308 -25.87 21.86 15.37
C VAL A 308 -24.61 22.25 16.15
N GLY A 309 -24.21 21.44 17.13
CA GLY A 309 -23.03 21.69 17.95
C GLY A 309 -23.09 20.96 19.28
N PHE A 310 -22.24 21.39 20.21
CA PHE A 310 -22.16 20.86 21.57
C PHE A 310 -22.44 21.99 22.58
N ASP A 311 -22.96 21.64 23.74
CA ASP A 311 -23.07 22.60 24.84
C ASP A 311 -21.73 22.71 25.61
N ASP A 312 -21.69 23.63 26.59
CA ASP A 312 -20.53 23.89 27.43
C ASP A 312 -20.07 22.66 28.25
N ARG A 313 -20.94 21.65 28.37
CA ARG A 313 -20.68 20.36 29.03
C ARG A 313 -20.40 19.23 28.05
N GLY A 314 -20.22 19.54 26.74
CA GLY A 314 -19.96 18.57 25.69
C GLY A 314 -21.16 17.73 25.24
N LYS A 315 -22.39 18.09 25.65
CA LYS A 315 -23.59 17.38 25.21
C LYS A 315 -23.98 17.82 23.80
N THR A 316 -24.39 16.85 23.00
CA THR A 316 -24.77 17.04 21.60
C THR A 316 -26.09 17.78 21.45
N LYS A 317 -26.10 18.86 20.69
CA LYS A 317 -27.27 19.62 20.29
C LYS A 317 -27.70 19.25 18.88
N LEU A 318 -28.96 18.85 18.72
CA LEU A 318 -29.55 18.43 17.46
C LEU A 318 -30.71 19.36 17.07
N SER A 319 -31.00 19.47 15.78
CA SER A 319 -32.11 20.22 15.24
C SER A 319 -32.90 19.35 14.25
N MET A 320 -34.22 19.23 14.47
CA MET A 320 -35.14 18.62 13.53
C MET A 320 -35.71 19.67 12.55
N LYS A 321 -35.94 20.91 13.02
CA LYS A 321 -36.49 21.97 12.17
C LYS A 321 -35.57 22.41 11.02
N ALA A 322 -34.28 22.11 11.10
CA ALA A 322 -33.31 22.37 10.06
C ALA A 322 -33.32 21.33 8.94
N VAL A 323 -34.15 20.28 9.05
CA VAL A 323 -34.17 19.15 8.13
C VAL A 323 -35.62 18.81 7.75
N ASP A 324 -35.85 18.66 6.45
CA ASP A 324 -37.09 18.10 5.95
C ASP A 324 -37.21 16.62 6.37
N GLN A 325 -38.22 16.28 7.16
CA GLN A 325 -38.36 14.93 7.70
C GLN A 325 -38.74 13.89 6.63
N THR A 326 -39.23 14.33 5.46
CA THR A 326 -39.59 13.46 4.34
C THR A 326 -38.40 13.24 3.42
N THR A 327 -37.79 14.30 2.91
CA THR A 327 -36.69 14.23 1.93
C THR A 327 -35.33 14.00 2.60
N GLY A 328 -35.15 14.52 3.83
CA GLY A 328 -33.85 14.51 4.52
C GLY A 328 -32.91 15.61 4.07
N GLU A 329 -33.39 16.55 3.29
CA GLU A 329 -32.60 17.69 2.85
C GLU A 329 -32.58 18.80 3.91
N GLU A 330 -31.52 19.60 3.88
CA GLU A 330 -31.44 20.76 4.77
C GLU A 330 -32.42 21.85 4.35
N ILE A 331 -33.27 22.27 5.27
CA ILE A 331 -34.12 23.44 5.09
C ILE A 331 -33.23 24.69 5.26
N LYS A 332 -32.86 25.33 4.15
CA LYS A 332 -32.18 26.64 4.19
C LYS A 332 -33.13 27.62 4.84
N ALA A 333 -32.73 28.25 5.95
CA ALA A 333 -33.47 29.35 6.55
C ALA A 333 -33.70 30.41 5.45
N GLY A 334 -34.98 30.61 5.07
CA GLY A 334 -35.34 31.52 4.00
C GLY A 334 -34.84 32.90 4.28
N ALA A 335 -34.30 33.53 3.27
CA ALA A 335 -34.15 34.98 3.16
C ALA A 335 -35.59 35.56 2.97
N ASP A 336 -36.32 35.71 4.08
CA ASP A 336 -37.55 36.51 4.10
C ASP A 336 -37.76 37.04 5.52
N ALA A 337 -37.05 38.10 5.83
CA ALA A 337 -37.37 39.02 6.90
C ALA A 337 -36.69 40.35 6.62
N ASP A 338 -37.06 40.99 5.49
CA ASP A 338 -36.99 42.45 5.27
C ASP A 338 -37.91 42.78 4.10
N ALA A 339 -39.17 43.04 4.39
CA ALA A 339 -40.10 43.85 3.65
C ALA A 339 -41.11 44.47 4.59
#